data_75fdff1bcd2167a220e5794db43f74e0
#
_entry.id   75fdff1bcd2167a220e5794db43f74e0
#
_cell.length_a   1.000
_cell.length_b   1.000
_cell.length_c   1.000
_cell.angle_alpha   90.00
_cell.angle_beta   90.00
_cell.angle_gamma   90.00
#
_symmetry.space_group_name_H-M   'P 1'
#
loop_
_entity.id
_entity.type
_entity.pdbx_description
1 polymer ?
#
loop_
_entity_poly.entity_id
_entity_poly.type
_entity_poly.pdbx_seq_one_letter_code
_entity_poly.pdbx_strand_id
1 'polypeptide(L)'
;YQADNISADGVRSEDAAGVPLYAAASAQRATSAEAREFEMNVPSAKVAAYSTGKIKKDEIITALEEKGMDRDKAERLATAYDVNVSSTKTLQSDDIWNGFGNNGGEEYLSYMMTSEAIAQEGKDKWLKWRQSIEPKFKQSQNPNGSWSGQHCITSPVFCTAAIIQAWNAGLS
;
A
#
# COMPACT_ATOMS: atom_id res chain seq x y z
N TYR A 1 -22.35 4.44 4.25
CA TYR A 1 -22.48 3.84 5.61
C TYR A 1 -21.42 4.35 6.60
N GLN A 2 -20.43 5.11 6.15
CA GLN A 2 -19.41 5.75 7.02
C GLN A 2 -19.58 7.27 7.12
N ALA A 3 -20.51 7.87 6.39
CA ALA A 3 -20.70 9.32 6.34
C ALA A 3 -21.20 9.95 7.64
N ASP A 4 -21.68 9.14 8.60
CA ASP A 4 -22.28 9.63 9.85
C ASP A 4 -21.48 9.27 11.12
N ASN A 5 -20.29 8.67 10.99
CA ASN A 5 -19.46 8.40 12.15
C ASN A 5 -18.64 9.65 12.54
N ILE A 6 -19.14 10.37 13.53
CA ILE A 6 -18.38 11.40 14.24
C ILE A 6 -17.64 10.67 15.36
N SER A 7 -16.30 10.71 15.37
CA SER A 7 -15.52 10.27 16.53
C SER A 7 -15.87 11.13 17.76
N ALA A 8 -15.64 10.61 18.96
CA ALA A 8 -15.88 11.33 20.22
C ALA A 8 -15.18 12.72 20.26
N ASP A 9 -14.18 12.94 19.42
CA ASP A 9 -13.41 14.18 19.30
C ASP A 9 -13.92 15.12 18.19
N GLY A 10 -15.06 14.83 17.57
CA GLY A 10 -15.70 15.69 16.57
C GLY A 10 -15.06 15.66 15.18
N VAL A 11 -14.16 14.71 14.91
CA VAL A 11 -13.56 14.50 13.58
C VAL A 11 -14.59 13.81 12.69
N ARG A 12 -14.90 14.41 11.55
CA ARG A 12 -15.82 13.82 10.57
C ARG A 12 -15.20 12.56 9.96
N SER A 13 -16.02 11.58 9.60
CA SER A 13 -15.57 10.33 8.96
C SER A 13 -14.85 10.54 7.63
N GLU A 14 -15.10 11.65 6.95
CA GLU A 14 -14.37 12.10 5.76
C GLU A 14 -12.90 12.43 6.08
N ASP A 15 -12.60 12.82 7.32
CA ASP A 15 -11.25 13.09 7.82
C ASP A 15 -10.61 11.82 8.44
N ALA A 16 -11.37 10.75 8.60
CA ALA A 16 -10.86 9.49 9.10
C ALA A 16 -10.04 8.78 8.01
N ALA A 17 -8.86 8.27 8.37
CA ALA A 17 -7.94 7.58 7.46
C ALA A 17 -8.53 6.32 6.79
N GLY A 18 -9.69 5.83 7.23
CA GLY A 18 -10.28 4.57 6.78
C GLY A 18 -10.56 4.51 5.29
N VAL A 19 -11.31 5.45 4.73
CA VAL A 19 -11.69 5.40 3.30
C VAL A 19 -10.48 5.52 2.37
N PRO A 20 -9.58 6.51 2.55
CA PRO A 20 -8.35 6.59 1.76
C PRO A 20 -7.44 5.37 1.94
N LEU A 21 -7.32 4.85 3.17
CA LEU A 21 -6.54 3.65 3.48
C LEU A 21 -7.05 2.43 2.68
N TYR A 22 -8.35 2.15 2.75
CA TYR A 22 -8.92 0.97 2.09
C TYR A 22 -8.86 1.08 0.57
N ALA A 23 -9.10 2.27 0.03
CA ALA A 23 -8.98 2.55 -1.40
C ALA A 23 -7.53 2.35 -1.87
N ALA A 24 -6.55 2.91 -1.16
CA ALA A 24 -5.14 2.78 -1.49
C ALA A 24 -4.67 1.31 -1.35
N ALA A 25 -5.02 0.62 -0.26
CA ALA A 25 -4.65 -0.79 -0.06
C ALA A 25 -5.26 -1.69 -1.14
N SER A 26 -6.50 -1.46 -1.52
CA SER A 26 -7.17 -2.21 -2.58
C SER A 26 -6.52 -1.96 -3.95
N ALA A 27 -6.26 -0.69 -4.29
CA ALA A 27 -5.65 -0.31 -5.56
C ALA A 27 -4.20 -0.84 -5.67
N GLN A 28 -3.41 -0.74 -4.60
CA GLN A 28 -2.04 -1.26 -4.56
C GLN A 28 -2.04 -2.78 -4.85
N ARG A 29 -2.88 -3.55 -4.16
CA ARG A 29 -2.96 -5.00 -4.39
C ARG A 29 -3.46 -5.37 -5.77
N ALA A 30 -4.50 -4.68 -6.25
CA ALA A 30 -5.06 -4.94 -7.57
C ALA A 30 -4.07 -4.71 -8.72
N THR A 31 -3.10 -3.82 -8.53
CA THR A 31 -2.12 -3.44 -9.56
C THR A 31 -0.75 -4.07 -9.38
N SER A 32 -0.48 -4.79 -8.28
CA SER A 32 0.85 -5.35 -7.95
C SER A 32 1.44 -6.23 -9.04
N ALA A 33 0.66 -7.14 -9.61
CA ALA A 33 1.16 -8.06 -10.64
C ALA A 33 1.58 -7.33 -11.92
N GLU A 34 0.74 -6.38 -12.38
CA GLU A 34 1.00 -5.58 -13.57
C GLU A 34 2.15 -4.58 -13.35
N ALA A 35 2.22 -3.98 -12.17
CA ALA A 35 3.33 -3.10 -11.79
C ALA A 35 4.68 -3.86 -11.78
N ARG A 36 4.67 -5.11 -11.28
CA ARG A 36 5.84 -5.99 -11.36
C ARG A 36 6.19 -6.34 -12.80
N GLU A 37 5.21 -6.70 -13.64
CA GLU A 37 5.44 -6.98 -15.06
C GLU A 37 6.02 -5.76 -15.77
N PHE A 38 5.55 -4.56 -15.48
CA PHE A 38 6.12 -3.31 -15.95
C PHE A 38 7.62 -3.21 -15.62
N GLU A 39 8.00 -3.37 -14.37
CA GLU A 39 9.39 -3.27 -13.92
C GLU A 39 10.30 -4.36 -14.52
N MET A 40 9.77 -5.55 -14.77
CA MET A 40 10.53 -6.62 -15.44
C MET A 40 10.80 -6.30 -16.92
N ASN A 41 9.93 -5.53 -17.56
CA ASN A 41 10.04 -5.18 -18.97
C ASN A 41 10.70 -3.83 -19.23
N VAL A 42 10.76 -2.94 -18.25
CA VAL A 42 11.40 -1.61 -18.37
C VAL A 42 12.76 -1.64 -17.66
N PRO A 43 13.85 -1.21 -18.32
CA PRO A 43 15.16 -1.11 -17.66
C PRO A 43 15.08 -0.26 -16.39
N SER A 44 15.74 -0.70 -15.32
CA SER A 44 15.67 -0.04 -14.00
C SER A 44 16.03 1.45 -14.03
N ALA A 45 16.99 1.83 -14.88
CA ALA A 45 17.35 3.25 -15.07
C ALA A 45 16.19 4.07 -15.68
N LYS A 46 15.41 3.49 -16.61
CA LYS A 46 14.21 4.14 -17.17
C LYS A 46 13.08 4.18 -16.15
N VAL A 47 12.88 3.12 -15.35
CA VAL A 47 11.91 3.13 -14.25
C VAL A 47 12.24 4.25 -13.27
N ALA A 48 13.50 4.39 -12.85
CA ALA A 48 13.94 5.46 -11.96
C ALA A 48 13.76 6.86 -12.56
N ALA A 49 14.03 7.03 -13.86
CA ALA A 49 13.81 8.29 -14.55
C ALA A 49 12.32 8.63 -14.67
N TYR A 50 11.47 7.63 -14.92
CA TYR A 50 10.02 7.79 -14.97
C TYR A 50 9.42 8.15 -13.61
N SER A 51 9.78 7.42 -12.57
CA SER A 51 9.28 7.69 -11.20
C SER A 51 9.69 9.05 -10.64
N THR A 52 10.75 9.66 -11.19
CA THR A 52 11.20 11.01 -10.86
C THR A 52 10.71 12.09 -11.83
N GLY A 53 9.88 11.73 -12.81
CA GLY A 53 9.31 12.65 -13.80
C GLY A 53 10.31 13.16 -14.84
N LYS A 54 11.51 12.54 -14.95
CA LYS A 54 12.52 12.90 -15.96
C LYS A 54 12.16 12.44 -17.35
N ILE A 55 11.37 11.39 -17.48
CA ILE A 55 10.79 10.91 -18.74
C ILE A 55 9.28 10.80 -18.59
N LYS A 56 8.58 10.92 -19.71
CA LYS A 56 7.11 10.89 -19.74
C LYS A 56 6.58 9.46 -19.96
N LYS A 57 5.29 9.29 -19.65
CA LYS A 57 4.58 8.01 -19.83
C LYS A 57 4.65 7.50 -21.29
N ASP A 58 4.48 8.40 -22.26
CA ASP A 58 4.55 8.02 -23.69
C ASP A 58 5.92 7.47 -24.09
N GLU A 59 7.01 7.98 -23.50
CA GLU A 59 8.37 7.48 -23.75
C GLU A 59 8.57 6.05 -23.20
N ILE A 60 7.90 5.73 -22.09
CA ILE A 60 7.89 4.39 -21.51
C ILE A 60 7.03 3.44 -22.38
N ILE A 61 5.85 3.90 -22.81
CA ILE A 61 4.98 3.11 -23.69
C ILE A 61 5.72 2.77 -24.97
N THR A 62 6.35 3.76 -25.63
CA THR A 62 7.16 3.53 -26.83
C THR A 62 8.30 2.52 -26.58
N ALA A 63 8.97 2.61 -25.44
CA ALA A 63 10.04 1.67 -25.11
C ALA A 63 9.55 0.22 -24.90
N LEU A 64 8.31 0.04 -24.45
CA LEU A 64 7.67 -1.27 -24.34
C LEU A 64 7.23 -1.80 -25.72
N GLU A 65 6.69 -0.92 -26.59
CA GLU A 65 6.35 -1.24 -27.98
C GLU A 65 7.59 -1.68 -28.78
N GLU A 66 8.73 -1.01 -28.61
CA GLU A 66 10.02 -1.38 -29.24
C GLU A 66 10.48 -2.79 -28.85
N LYS A 67 10.04 -3.30 -27.72
CA LYS A 67 10.26 -4.69 -27.27
C LYS A 67 9.22 -5.69 -27.78
N GLY A 68 8.30 -5.24 -28.64
CA GLY A 68 7.26 -6.07 -29.23
C GLY A 68 6.00 -6.19 -28.38
N MET A 69 5.84 -5.35 -27.37
CA MET A 69 4.58 -5.30 -26.59
C MET A 69 3.51 -4.56 -27.36
N ASP A 70 2.29 -5.06 -27.34
CA ASP A 70 1.12 -4.36 -27.84
C ASP A 70 0.90 -3.07 -27.07
N ARG A 71 0.47 -1.99 -27.78
CA ARG A 71 0.28 -0.67 -27.19
C ARG A 71 -0.72 -0.65 -26.05
N ASP A 72 -1.86 -1.32 -26.20
CA ASP A 72 -2.91 -1.36 -25.17
C ASP A 72 -2.37 -2.04 -23.90
N LYS A 73 -1.56 -3.08 -24.07
CA LYS A 73 -0.87 -3.74 -22.95
C LYS A 73 0.18 -2.83 -22.32
N ALA A 74 0.97 -2.13 -23.11
CA ALA A 74 1.99 -1.21 -22.61
C ALA A 74 1.35 -0.05 -21.80
N GLU A 75 0.26 0.52 -22.29
CA GLU A 75 -0.51 1.56 -21.59
C GLU A 75 -1.11 1.06 -20.27
N ARG A 76 -1.66 -0.16 -20.29
CA ARG A 76 -2.21 -0.78 -19.09
C ARG A 76 -1.15 -1.01 -18.02
N LEU A 77 0.01 -1.56 -18.39
CA LEU A 77 1.13 -1.80 -17.45
C LEU A 77 1.67 -0.48 -16.89
N ALA A 78 1.86 0.55 -17.70
CA ALA A 78 2.30 1.86 -17.24
C ALA A 78 1.29 2.50 -16.31
N THR A 79 -0.02 2.37 -16.60
CA THR A 79 -1.09 2.88 -15.72
C THR A 79 -1.12 2.12 -14.39
N ALA A 80 -1.02 0.81 -14.43
CA ALA A 80 -0.99 -0.02 -13.21
C ALA A 80 0.22 0.33 -12.32
N TYR A 81 1.38 0.56 -12.92
CA TYR A 81 2.56 1.02 -12.20
C TYR A 81 2.33 2.36 -11.50
N ASP A 82 1.74 3.36 -12.21
CA ASP A 82 1.43 4.66 -11.64
C ASP A 82 0.48 4.56 -10.44
N VAL A 83 -0.58 3.78 -10.59
CA VAL A 83 -1.58 3.54 -9.52
C VAL A 83 -0.93 2.83 -8.34
N ASN A 84 -0.11 1.80 -8.59
CA ASN A 84 0.57 1.04 -7.54
C ASN A 84 1.51 1.94 -6.71
N VAL A 85 2.37 2.71 -7.38
CA VAL A 85 3.31 3.63 -6.73
C VAL A 85 2.59 4.72 -5.95
N SER A 86 1.54 5.33 -6.55
CA SER A 86 0.72 6.35 -5.89
C SER A 86 0.02 5.80 -4.65
N SER A 87 -0.58 4.63 -4.76
CA SER A 87 -1.27 3.95 -3.65
C SER A 87 -0.29 3.61 -2.52
N THR A 88 0.89 3.10 -2.84
CA THR A 88 1.93 2.81 -1.84
C THR A 88 2.38 4.07 -1.10
N LYS A 89 2.55 5.20 -1.80
CA LYS A 89 2.86 6.50 -1.17
C LYS A 89 1.73 6.96 -0.23
N THR A 90 0.48 6.82 -0.66
CA THR A 90 -0.69 7.14 0.18
C THR A 90 -0.68 6.32 1.46
N LEU A 91 -0.44 5.01 1.38
CA LEU A 91 -0.37 4.12 2.55
C LEU A 91 0.78 4.47 3.52
N GLN A 92 1.78 5.22 3.07
CA GLN A 92 2.90 5.69 3.87
C GLN A 92 2.74 7.13 4.35
N SER A 93 1.64 7.81 3.99
CA SER A 93 1.43 9.22 4.34
C SER A 93 1.04 9.40 5.80
N ASP A 94 1.42 10.54 6.37
CA ASP A 94 1.04 10.89 7.73
C ASP A 94 -0.47 11.12 7.87
N ASP A 95 -1.16 11.55 6.81
CA ASP A 95 -2.62 11.72 6.81
C ASP A 95 -3.34 10.40 7.10
N ILE A 96 -2.87 9.30 6.50
CA ILE A 96 -3.38 7.95 6.82
C ILE A 96 -3.06 7.58 8.26
N TRP A 97 -1.82 7.81 8.70
CA TRP A 97 -1.37 7.39 10.03
C TRP A 97 -1.94 8.20 11.18
N ASN A 98 -2.28 9.47 10.97
CA ASN A 98 -2.92 10.30 11.99
C ASN A 98 -4.31 9.77 12.40
N GLY A 99 -5.00 9.06 11.49
CA GLY A 99 -6.27 8.39 11.78
C GLY A 99 -6.14 6.91 12.13
N PHE A 100 -4.93 6.34 12.10
CA PHE A 100 -4.71 4.92 12.32
C PHE A 100 -5.05 4.51 13.76
N GLY A 101 -5.74 3.38 13.91
CA GLY A 101 -6.25 2.91 15.19
C GLY A 101 -7.67 3.37 15.51
N ASN A 102 -8.21 4.34 14.79
CA ASN A 102 -9.58 4.85 15.03
C ASN A 102 -10.67 4.07 14.28
N ASN A 103 -10.30 3.31 13.26
CA ASN A 103 -11.24 2.62 12.37
C ASN A 103 -11.39 1.10 12.66
N GLY A 104 -10.67 0.55 13.61
CA GLY A 104 -10.77 -0.87 13.92
C GLY A 104 -9.70 -1.76 13.26
N GLY A 105 -9.84 -3.06 13.45
CA GLY A 105 -8.82 -4.04 13.05
C GLY A 105 -8.67 -4.24 11.55
N GLU A 106 -9.56 -3.71 10.75
CA GLU A 106 -9.49 -3.70 9.29
C GLU A 106 -8.27 -2.94 8.78
N GLU A 107 -7.78 -1.98 9.52
CA GLU A 107 -6.54 -1.27 9.21
C GLU A 107 -5.36 -2.23 9.22
N TYR A 108 -5.24 -3.05 10.26
CA TYR A 108 -4.21 -4.08 10.36
C TYR A 108 -4.31 -5.12 9.25
N LEU A 109 -5.55 -5.52 8.90
CA LEU A 109 -5.80 -6.40 7.76
C LEU A 109 -5.31 -5.77 6.44
N SER A 110 -5.61 -4.50 6.21
CA SER A 110 -5.19 -3.78 5.02
C SER A 110 -3.67 -3.74 4.89
N TYR A 111 -2.94 -3.46 5.96
CA TYR A 111 -1.47 -3.47 5.96
C TYR A 111 -0.89 -4.87 5.81
N MET A 112 -1.51 -5.89 6.39
CA MET A 112 -1.11 -7.29 6.19
C MET A 112 -1.20 -7.66 4.71
N MET A 113 -2.35 -7.47 4.09
CA MET A 113 -2.58 -7.81 2.69
C MET A 113 -1.70 -6.97 1.73
N THR A 114 -1.44 -5.70 2.05
CA THR A 114 -0.53 -4.85 1.29
C THR A 114 0.91 -5.35 1.42
N SER A 115 1.35 -5.73 2.62
CA SER A 115 2.69 -6.29 2.85
C SER A 115 2.92 -7.58 2.06
N GLU A 116 1.91 -8.46 2.00
CA GLU A 116 1.95 -9.68 1.20
C GLU A 116 2.06 -9.38 -0.31
N ALA A 117 1.29 -8.40 -0.79
CA ALA A 117 1.35 -7.99 -2.20
C ALA A 117 2.72 -7.40 -2.56
N ILE A 118 3.27 -6.51 -1.73
CA ILE A 118 4.60 -5.93 -1.95
C ILE A 118 5.71 -6.99 -1.84
N ALA A 119 5.56 -7.98 -0.95
CA ALA A 119 6.51 -9.09 -0.86
C ALA A 119 6.59 -9.91 -2.16
N GLN A 120 5.46 -10.08 -2.84
CA GLN A 120 5.41 -10.74 -4.15
C GLN A 120 6.08 -9.90 -5.26
N GLU A 121 6.13 -8.58 -5.11
CA GLU A 121 6.84 -7.70 -6.04
C GLU A 121 8.36 -7.81 -5.90
N GLY A 122 8.86 -8.23 -4.74
CA GLY A 122 10.27 -8.50 -4.49
C GLY A 122 10.72 -8.13 -3.08
N LYS A 123 11.71 -8.88 -2.60
CA LYS A 123 12.23 -8.77 -1.23
C LYS A 123 12.75 -7.36 -0.89
N ASP A 124 13.43 -6.71 -1.82
CA ASP A 124 14.00 -5.37 -1.58
C ASP A 124 12.92 -4.30 -1.42
N LYS A 125 11.82 -4.42 -2.19
CA LYS A 125 10.66 -3.54 -2.05
C LYS A 125 9.98 -3.76 -0.70
N TRP A 126 9.77 -5.01 -0.34
CA TRP A 126 9.17 -5.36 0.94
C TRP A 126 10.03 -4.89 2.13
N LEU A 127 11.34 -5.00 2.08
CA LEU A 127 12.22 -4.48 3.13
C LEU A 127 12.06 -2.96 3.33
N LYS A 128 12.00 -2.19 2.24
CA LYS A 128 11.76 -0.74 2.29
C LYS A 128 10.38 -0.42 2.86
N TRP A 129 9.36 -1.13 2.41
CA TRP A 129 8.01 -1.03 2.93
C TRP A 129 7.95 -1.33 4.42
N ARG A 130 8.51 -2.47 4.85
CA ARG A 130 8.59 -2.85 6.25
C ARG A 130 9.24 -1.77 7.11
N GLN A 131 10.36 -1.22 6.66
CA GLN A 131 11.06 -0.14 7.38
C GLN A 131 10.20 1.10 7.56
N SER A 132 9.34 1.43 6.60
CA SER A 132 8.46 2.60 6.67
C SER A 132 7.28 2.41 7.63
N ILE A 133 6.72 1.20 7.72
CA ILE A 133 5.53 0.92 8.55
C ILE A 133 5.86 0.48 9.97
N GLU A 134 7.04 -0.09 10.20
CA GLU A 134 7.43 -0.63 11.51
C GLU A 134 7.37 0.39 12.66
N PRO A 135 7.85 1.64 12.52
CA PRO A 135 7.73 2.64 13.58
C PRO A 135 6.27 2.95 13.94
N LYS A 136 5.40 2.94 12.94
CA LYS A 136 3.97 3.21 13.09
C LYS A 136 3.27 2.09 13.84
N PHE A 137 3.54 0.86 13.48
CA PHE A 137 3.04 -0.30 14.22
C PHE A 137 3.51 -0.31 15.69
N LYS A 138 4.77 0.02 15.94
CA LYS A 138 5.28 0.15 17.31
C LYS A 138 4.57 1.25 18.10
N GLN A 139 4.25 2.37 17.46
CA GLN A 139 3.52 3.47 18.09
C GLN A 139 2.08 3.07 18.49
N SER A 140 1.42 2.21 17.72
CA SER A 140 0.05 1.74 18.00
C SER A 140 0.00 0.49 18.91
N GLN A 141 1.14 -0.02 19.37
CA GLN A 141 1.22 -1.21 20.20
C GLN A 141 0.71 -0.96 21.62
N ASN A 142 -0.14 -1.85 22.11
CA ASN A 142 -0.58 -1.83 23.50
C ASN A 142 0.58 -2.11 24.48
N PRO A 143 0.48 -1.67 25.76
CA PRO A 143 1.51 -1.93 26.78
C PRO A 143 1.82 -3.40 27.01
N ASN A 144 0.89 -4.30 26.74
CA ASN A 144 1.09 -5.76 26.84
C ASN A 144 1.71 -6.40 25.59
N GLY A 145 2.12 -5.59 24.59
CA GLY A 145 2.75 -6.05 23.36
C GLY A 145 1.78 -6.48 22.25
N SER A 146 0.49 -6.42 22.48
CA SER A 146 -0.54 -6.75 21.46
C SER A 146 -0.98 -5.52 20.66
N TRP A 147 -1.80 -5.73 19.65
CA TRP A 147 -2.58 -4.72 18.94
C TRP A 147 -4.06 -5.06 19.02
N SER A 148 -4.91 -4.05 19.02
CA SER A 148 -6.39 -4.21 19.04
C SER A 148 -7.06 -3.11 18.23
N GLY A 149 -8.16 -3.44 17.56
CA GLY A 149 -9.01 -2.43 16.91
C GLY A 149 -9.96 -1.76 17.90
N GLN A 150 -10.43 -0.56 17.56
CA GLN A 150 -11.38 0.20 18.39
C GLN A 150 -12.83 -0.21 18.15
N HIS A 151 -13.18 -0.65 16.94
CA HIS A 151 -14.51 -1.14 16.56
C HIS A 151 -14.40 -2.19 15.46
N CYS A 152 -15.52 -2.78 15.04
CA CYS A 152 -15.64 -3.83 14.03
C CYS A 152 -14.78 -5.06 14.33
N ILE A 153 -13.51 -5.06 13.98
CA ILE A 153 -12.56 -6.13 14.36
C ILE A 153 -11.75 -5.62 15.57
N THR A 154 -12.16 -6.00 16.76
CA THR A 154 -11.51 -5.57 18.02
C THR A 154 -10.57 -6.61 18.62
N SER A 155 -10.59 -7.85 18.09
CA SER A 155 -9.82 -8.98 18.63
C SER A 155 -8.32 -8.72 18.68
N PRO A 156 -7.67 -8.68 19.86
CA PRO A 156 -6.23 -8.54 19.97
C PRO A 156 -5.48 -9.69 19.29
N VAL A 157 -6.04 -10.90 19.29
CA VAL A 157 -5.44 -12.06 18.62
C VAL A 157 -5.35 -11.82 17.12
N PHE A 158 -6.46 -11.38 16.51
CA PHE A 158 -6.50 -11.10 15.08
C PHE A 158 -5.55 -9.95 14.70
N CYS A 159 -5.64 -8.82 15.38
CA CYS A 159 -4.83 -7.64 15.06
C CYS A 159 -3.33 -7.92 15.24
N THR A 160 -2.96 -8.63 16.31
CA THR A 160 -1.57 -9.02 16.54
C THR A 160 -1.06 -9.97 15.47
N ALA A 161 -1.87 -10.97 15.09
CA ALA A 161 -1.51 -11.90 14.01
C ALA A 161 -1.34 -11.16 12.67
N ALA A 162 -2.21 -10.22 12.34
CA ALA A 162 -2.11 -9.42 11.12
C ALA A 162 -0.81 -8.59 11.07
N ILE A 163 -0.43 -7.96 12.19
CA ILE A 163 0.86 -7.23 12.28
C ILE A 163 2.05 -8.16 12.12
N ILE A 164 2.05 -9.31 12.79
CA ILE A 164 3.14 -10.30 12.67
C ILE A 164 3.27 -10.79 11.24
N GLN A 165 2.16 -11.06 10.56
CA GLN A 165 2.18 -11.46 9.14
C GLN A 165 2.69 -10.33 8.25
N ALA A 166 2.23 -9.08 8.45
CA ALA A 166 2.74 -7.92 7.72
C ALA A 166 4.27 -7.78 7.84
N TRP A 167 4.79 -7.98 9.05
CA TRP A 167 6.23 -7.89 9.32
C TRP A 167 7.07 -9.02 8.73
N ASN A 168 6.47 -10.16 8.45
CA ASN A 168 7.16 -11.36 8.00
C ASN A 168 6.83 -11.76 6.56
N ALA A 169 5.95 -11.04 5.88
CA ALA A 169 5.43 -11.41 4.55
C ALA A 169 6.52 -11.71 3.49
N GLY A 170 7.66 -11.06 3.57
CA GLY A 170 8.78 -11.25 2.62
C GLY A 170 9.95 -12.08 3.19
N LEU A 171 9.77 -12.81 4.28
CA LEU A 171 10.79 -13.69 4.87
C LEU A 171 10.67 -15.14 4.40
N SER A 172 9.57 -15.49 3.75
CA SER A 172 9.30 -16.83 3.18
C SER A 172 9.92 -16.99 1.79
#